data_f90daea7c0d12ec1938909a536afbb29
#
_entry.id   f90daea7c0d12ec1938909a536afbb29
#
_cell.length_a   1.000
_cell.length_b   1.000
_cell.length_c   1.000
_cell.angle_alpha   90.00
_cell.angle_beta   90.00
_cell.angle_gamma   90.00
#
_symmetry.space_group_name_H-M   'P 1'
#
loop_
_entity.id
_entity.type
_entity.pdbx_description
1 polymer ?
#
loop_
_entity_poly.entity_id
_entity_poly.type
_entity_poly.pdbx_seq_one_letter_code
_entity_poly.pdbx_strand_id
1 'polypeptide(L)'
;MASDRGLFELRNGRVIMDEDLSEKMYIIKSYHPEKADETSSGFEWSEMGMANLFGMLYNREARYCTEHKSWYTYFEGAWRKDEGAILVSEKIKDFVRLMILYCGEIVDDEIRKAYTSFVNKMGDRRMRDRILKDATGELRISATEFDADPYLINCLNGTYSLRDFSFREAKWDDFLTMQTNFRHTVRRDIACKRWERFIDEVTQGDKDKADFLQRALGYSMLGMSNEECMFILHGKTTRNGKSTLLNTIEYMLGDYAKVAPVGMICKGDRSKDAEAASPTLAGLKGKRFVTMSESNEYGKLDEEKIKQLTGGEEISARALYQSAITYKPQFTLWLSCNDLPMVTDKSLFASERIKVIEFNRHFKPEEQDTHLKDELTSQEAMSGIFMWLVRGYIKYKENGLAMTEELRSVVSKYERDNDLVLQFLEIRCVRDENANIKTKDLYNCFKLWAKSEGAFILSARKFNAEMERHPEWFDRKSTSSGFAIYWGLKLKEVL
;
A
#
# COMPACT_ATOMS: atom_id res chain seq x y z
N MET A 1 -23.66 15.70 3.56
CA MET A 1 -24.42 16.98 3.60
C MET A 1 -23.38 18.07 3.70
N ALA A 2 -23.04 18.72 2.59
CA ALA A 2 -22.20 19.90 2.59
C ALA A 2 -22.99 21.01 3.26
N SER A 3 -22.55 21.48 4.42
CA SER A 3 -23.13 22.64 5.06
C SER A 3 -22.81 23.86 4.19
N ASP A 4 -23.84 24.52 3.79
CA ASP A 4 -23.84 25.85 3.17
C ASP A 4 -23.27 26.87 4.20
N ARG A 5 -21.94 26.85 4.41
CA ARG A 5 -21.24 27.89 5.15
C ARG A 5 -20.93 28.98 4.15
N GLY A 6 -21.83 29.99 4.12
CA GLY A 6 -21.50 31.24 3.45
C GLY A 6 -20.17 31.77 4.01
N LEU A 7 -19.35 32.36 3.16
CA LEU A 7 -18.04 32.96 3.49
C LEU A 7 -18.06 33.91 4.68
N PHE A 8 -19.24 34.35 5.13
CA PHE A 8 -19.42 35.26 6.26
C PHE A 8 -20.81 35.14 6.84
N GLU A 9 -20.90 35.29 8.14
CA GLU A 9 -22.16 35.44 8.88
C GLU A 9 -22.47 36.94 9.06
N LEU A 10 -23.65 37.39 8.59
CA LEU A 10 -24.11 38.75 8.84
C LEU A 10 -24.85 38.79 10.19
N ARG A 11 -24.21 39.36 11.21
CA ARG A 11 -24.92 39.69 12.47
C ARG A 11 -25.04 41.22 12.61
N ASN A 12 -26.26 41.70 12.74
CA ASN A 12 -26.55 43.13 12.90
C ASN A 12 -25.95 44.02 11.78
N GLY A 13 -25.96 43.55 10.55
CA GLY A 13 -25.45 44.32 9.39
C GLY A 13 -23.90 44.42 9.34
N ARG A 14 -23.18 43.68 10.19
CA ARG A 14 -21.72 43.59 10.15
C ARG A 14 -21.30 42.19 9.72
N VAL A 15 -20.31 42.13 8.83
CA VAL A 15 -19.65 40.88 8.45
C VAL A 15 -18.84 40.44 9.67
N ILE A 16 -19.12 39.25 10.18
CA ILE A 16 -18.27 38.60 11.15
C ILE A 16 -17.21 37.87 10.34
N MET A 17 -15.97 38.32 10.45
CA MET A 17 -14.82 37.62 9.88
C MET A 17 -14.32 36.56 10.87
N ASP A 18 -14.23 35.32 10.42
CA ASP A 18 -13.46 34.32 11.12
C ASP A 18 -11.95 34.58 10.94
N GLU A 19 -11.11 33.80 11.61
CA GLU A 19 -9.66 33.98 11.61
C GLU A 19 -9.06 33.82 10.20
N ASP A 20 -9.56 32.88 9.40
CA ASP A 20 -9.16 32.62 8.02
C ASP A 20 -9.51 33.79 7.07
N LEU A 21 -10.72 34.32 7.18
CA LEU A 21 -11.16 35.48 6.40
C LEU A 21 -10.33 36.71 6.74
N SER A 22 -10.01 36.90 8.01
CA SER A 22 -9.16 38.01 8.46
C SER A 22 -7.73 37.92 7.94
N GLU A 23 -7.14 36.74 7.93
CA GLU A 23 -5.81 36.49 7.34
C GLU A 23 -5.82 36.74 5.83
N LYS A 24 -6.82 36.24 5.11
CA LYS A 24 -6.97 36.46 3.66
C LYS A 24 -7.14 37.95 3.33
N MET A 25 -7.96 38.67 4.07
CA MET A 25 -8.14 40.13 3.88
C MET A 25 -6.86 40.91 4.19
N TYR A 26 -6.08 40.48 5.18
CA TYR A 26 -4.76 41.09 5.46
C TYR A 26 -3.81 40.91 4.28
N ILE A 27 -3.74 39.72 3.69
CA ILE A 27 -2.92 39.43 2.52
C ILE A 27 -3.35 40.32 1.33
N ILE A 28 -4.65 40.40 1.06
CA ILE A 28 -5.20 41.24 -0.01
C ILE A 28 -4.79 42.69 0.18
N LYS A 29 -4.91 43.24 1.39
CA LYS A 29 -4.51 44.61 1.73
C LYS A 29 -3.01 44.85 1.50
N SER A 30 -2.15 43.88 1.72
CA SER A 30 -0.71 44.00 1.48
C SER A 30 -0.33 44.06 0.00
N TYR A 31 -1.22 43.57 -0.88
CA TYR A 31 -1.11 43.61 -2.35
C TYR A 31 -1.87 44.80 -2.99
N HIS A 32 -2.15 45.80 -2.22
CA HIS A 32 -3.02 46.90 -2.62
C HIS A 32 -2.38 47.80 -3.67
N PRO A 33 -3.16 48.19 -4.70
CA PRO A 33 -2.70 49.09 -5.75
C PRO A 33 -2.37 50.51 -5.29
N GLU A 34 -2.94 50.98 -4.17
CA GLU A 34 -2.60 52.33 -3.58
C GLU A 34 -1.16 52.41 -3.09
N LYS A 35 -0.49 51.27 -2.86
CA LYS A 35 0.91 51.16 -2.46
C LYS A 35 1.85 50.78 -3.58
N ALA A 36 1.34 50.59 -4.79
CA ALA A 36 2.17 50.36 -5.97
C ALA A 36 2.89 51.66 -6.31
N ASP A 37 3.93 52.01 -5.54
CA ASP A 37 4.95 52.88 -6.01
C ASP A 37 5.75 52.14 -7.11
N GLU A 38 6.45 52.88 -7.95
CA GLU A 38 7.18 52.35 -9.10
C GLU A 38 8.24 51.30 -8.74
N THR A 39 8.42 51.02 -7.45
CA THR A 39 9.45 50.11 -6.91
C THR A 39 8.88 48.84 -6.33
N SER A 40 7.57 48.74 -6.06
CA SER A 40 6.93 47.52 -5.65
C SER A 40 6.58 46.70 -6.89
N SER A 41 7.03 45.46 -6.96
CA SER A 41 6.53 44.42 -7.87
C SER A 41 5.06 44.09 -7.56
N GLY A 42 4.24 45.14 -7.33
CA GLY A 42 2.83 45.05 -7.07
C GLY A 42 2.18 44.34 -8.25
N PHE A 43 1.51 43.25 -7.97
CA PHE A 43 0.80 42.52 -9.00
C PHE A 43 -0.23 43.44 -9.61
N GLU A 44 -0.02 43.76 -10.87
CA GLU A 44 -0.95 44.55 -11.66
C GLU A 44 -2.33 43.87 -11.65
N TRP A 45 -3.38 44.67 -11.84
CA TRP A 45 -4.75 44.16 -12.02
C TRP A 45 -4.83 43.42 -13.36
N SER A 46 -4.20 42.26 -13.40
CA SER A 46 -4.10 41.38 -14.56
C SER A 46 -4.46 39.95 -14.16
N GLU A 47 -4.69 39.12 -15.16
CA GLU A 47 -4.95 37.69 -14.92
C GLU A 47 -3.78 37.03 -14.18
N MET A 48 -2.56 37.37 -14.54
CA MET A 48 -1.33 36.87 -13.90
C MET A 48 -1.22 37.35 -12.45
N GLY A 49 -1.45 38.64 -12.18
CA GLY A 49 -1.43 39.18 -10.81
C GLY A 49 -2.48 38.51 -9.92
N MET A 50 -3.67 38.27 -10.45
CA MET A 50 -4.74 37.59 -9.71
C MET A 50 -4.42 36.09 -9.52
N ALA A 51 -3.73 35.44 -10.44
CA ALA A 51 -3.27 34.06 -10.28
C ALA A 51 -2.26 33.93 -9.13
N ASN A 52 -1.32 34.87 -9.04
CA ASN A 52 -0.33 34.90 -7.95
C ASN A 52 -1.02 35.15 -6.59
N LEU A 53 -1.96 36.12 -6.53
CA LEU A 53 -2.69 36.40 -5.31
C LEU A 53 -3.58 35.19 -4.90
N PHE A 54 -4.25 34.55 -5.86
CA PHE A 54 -4.98 33.30 -5.62
C PHE A 54 -4.06 32.22 -5.06
N GLY A 55 -2.86 32.06 -5.64
CA GLY A 55 -1.85 31.12 -5.16
C GLY A 55 -1.46 31.38 -3.70
N MET A 56 -1.28 32.63 -3.31
CA MET A 56 -0.95 33.00 -1.93
C MET A 56 -2.09 32.71 -0.95
N LEU A 57 -3.32 33.04 -1.33
CA LEU A 57 -4.48 32.87 -0.47
C LEU A 57 -4.93 31.43 -0.27
N TYR A 58 -4.70 30.59 -1.29
CA TYR A 58 -5.23 29.21 -1.31
C TYR A 58 -4.14 28.13 -1.30
N ASN A 59 -2.88 28.47 -1.01
CA ASN A 59 -1.78 27.51 -0.97
C ASN A 59 -1.95 26.38 0.05
N ARG A 60 -2.73 26.59 1.11
CA ARG A 60 -3.06 25.59 2.13
C ARG A 60 -4.27 24.75 1.75
N GLU A 61 -5.00 25.14 0.71
CA GLU A 61 -6.29 24.55 0.36
C GLU A 61 -6.34 23.93 -1.03
N ALA A 62 -5.42 24.34 -1.95
CA ALA A 62 -5.40 23.87 -3.33
C ALA A 62 -3.96 23.66 -3.81
N ARG A 63 -3.73 22.59 -4.56
CA ARG A 63 -2.48 22.26 -5.26
C ARG A 63 -2.77 21.70 -6.63
N TYR A 64 -1.90 21.97 -7.60
CA TYR A 64 -1.98 21.39 -8.93
C TYR A 64 -0.86 20.40 -9.15
N CYS A 65 -1.19 19.12 -9.29
CA CYS A 65 -0.22 18.08 -9.58
C CYS A 65 0.00 17.99 -11.10
N THR A 66 1.22 18.27 -11.53
CA THR A 66 1.59 18.34 -12.94
C THR A 66 1.55 16.98 -13.62
N GLU A 67 2.00 15.93 -12.96
CA GLU A 67 2.03 14.56 -13.44
C GLU A 67 0.62 13.97 -13.59
N HIS A 68 -0.25 14.30 -12.66
CA HIS A 68 -1.66 13.86 -12.69
C HIS A 68 -2.54 14.78 -13.53
N LYS A 69 -2.01 15.96 -13.94
CA LYS A 69 -2.76 17.02 -14.64
C LYS A 69 -4.09 17.34 -13.96
N SER A 70 -4.06 17.42 -12.64
CA SER A 70 -5.27 17.53 -11.81
C SER A 70 -5.04 18.42 -10.61
N TRP A 71 -6.09 19.14 -10.22
CA TRP A 71 -6.14 19.83 -8.95
C TRP A 71 -6.33 18.84 -7.81
N TYR A 72 -5.81 19.22 -6.65
CA TYR A 72 -6.02 18.60 -5.36
C TYR A 72 -6.49 19.67 -4.39
N THR A 73 -7.46 19.34 -3.57
CA THR A 73 -7.96 20.24 -2.51
C THR A 73 -7.79 19.59 -1.15
N TYR A 74 -7.37 20.39 -0.17
CA TYR A 74 -7.27 19.94 1.22
C TYR A 74 -8.63 20.05 1.89
N PHE A 75 -9.13 18.91 2.36
CA PHE A 75 -10.44 18.84 3.01
C PHE A 75 -10.46 17.71 4.04
N GLU A 76 -11.02 17.97 5.21
CA GLU A 76 -11.14 17.00 6.32
C GLU A 76 -9.82 16.29 6.65
N GLY A 77 -8.71 17.04 6.65
CA GLY A 77 -7.41 16.53 7.04
C GLY A 77 -6.66 15.74 5.95
N ALA A 78 -7.12 15.72 4.72
CA ALA A 78 -6.44 15.04 3.62
C ALA A 78 -6.51 15.83 2.31
N TRP A 79 -5.50 15.65 1.45
CA TRP A 79 -5.52 16.13 0.08
C TRP A 79 -6.32 15.17 -0.80
N ARG A 80 -7.36 15.66 -1.44
CA ARG A 80 -8.22 14.87 -2.31
C ARG A 80 -8.14 15.38 -3.74
N LYS A 81 -8.05 14.46 -4.68
CA LYS A 81 -8.09 14.80 -6.10
C LYS A 81 -9.42 15.44 -6.44
N ASP A 82 -9.36 16.62 -7.04
CA ASP A 82 -10.55 17.39 -7.45
C ASP A 82 -10.95 17.00 -8.88
N GLU A 83 -11.81 15.98 -8.98
CA GLU A 83 -12.29 15.50 -10.26
C GLU A 83 -13.08 16.58 -11.00
N GLY A 84 -12.62 16.93 -12.21
CA GLY A 84 -13.22 18.00 -13.00
C GLY A 84 -12.95 19.41 -12.50
N ALA A 85 -12.05 19.59 -11.55
CA ALA A 85 -11.69 20.90 -10.96
C ALA A 85 -12.89 21.67 -10.38
N ILE A 86 -13.86 20.95 -9.82
CA ILE A 86 -15.12 21.51 -9.31
C ILE A 86 -14.85 22.34 -8.05
N LEU A 87 -14.11 21.79 -7.09
CA LEU A 87 -13.87 22.45 -5.82
C LEU A 87 -12.98 23.69 -5.98
N VAL A 88 -11.93 23.60 -6.79
CA VAL A 88 -11.08 24.78 -7.07
C VAL A 88 -11.84 25.84 -7.86
N SER A 89 -12.82 25.43 -8.70
CA SER A 89 -13.70 26.38 -9.40
C SER A 89 -14.66 27.10 -8.45
N GLU A 90 -15.03 26.51 -7.32
CA GLU A 90 -15.76 27.23 -6.27
C GLU A 90 -14.82 28.17 -5.50
N LYS A 91 -13.60 27.74 -5.19
CA LYS A 91 -12.58 28.59 -4.52
C LYS A 91 -12.26 29.88 -5.31
N ILE A 92 -12.19 29.83 -6.64
CA ILE A 92 -12.00 31.05 -7.43
C ILE A 92 -13.22 31.98 -7.39
N LYS A 93 -14.43 31.44 -7.23
CA LYS A 93 -15.62 32.29 -7.02
C LYS A 93 -15.58 32.98 -5.65
N ASP A 94 -15.13 32.25 -4.62
CA ASP A 94 -14.93 32.83 -3.27
C ASP A 94 -13.82 33.89 -3.29
N PHE A 95 -12.76 33.65 -4.04
CA PHE A 95 -11.74 34.66 -4.30
C PHE A 95 -12.33 35.96 -4.90
N VAL A 96 -13.17 35.85 -5.91
CA VAL A 96 -13.84 37.01 -6.51
C VAL A 96 -14.74 37.76 -5.47
N ARG A 97 -15.45 37.01 -4.61
CA ARG A 97 -16.24 37.61 -3.52
C ARG A 97 -15.38 38.37 -2.52
N LEU A 98 -14.21 37.83 -2.17
CA LEU A 98 -13.20 38.52 -1.33
C LEU A 98 -12.72 39.83 -1.98
N MET A 99 -12.45 39.81 -3.28
CA MET A 99 -12.07 41.01 -4.03
C MET A 99 -13.19 42.06 -4.04
N ILE A 100 -14.44 41.64 -4.15
CA ILE A 100 -15.62 42.55 -4.07
C ILE A 100 -15.72 43.16 -2.66
N LEU A 101 -15.56 42.36 -1.60
CA LEU A 101 -15.55 42.89 -0.22
C LEU A 101 -14.47 43.94 -0.04
N TYR A 102 -13.29 43.69 -0.57
CA TYR A 102 -12.13 44.57 -0.50
C TYR A 102 -12.39 45.92 -1.22
N CYS A 103 -13.23 45.98 -2.29
CA CYS A 103 -13.62 47.24 -2.91
C CYS A 103 -14.15 48.26 -1.90
N GLY A 104 -14.85 47.81 -0.85
CA GLY A 104 -15.38 48.64 0.21
C GLY A 104 -14.33 49.24 1.16
N GLU A 105 -13.15 48.70 1.18
CA GLU A 105 -12.02 49.15 2.02
C GLU A 105 -11.15 50.22 1.33
N ILE A 106 -11.31 50.42 0.02
CA ILE A 106 -10.57 51.39 -0.76
C ILE A 106 -11.10 52.79 -0.50
N VAL A 107 -10.25 53.68 0.03
CA VAL A 107 -10.62 55.03 0.43
C VAL A 107 -10.73 55.98 -0.78
N ASP A 108 -9.80 55.87 -1.72
CA ASP A 108 -9.81 56.69 -2.93
C ASP A 108 -10.91 56.28 -3.88
N ASP A 109 -11.78 57.22 -4.24
CA ASP A 109 -12.95 56.99 -5.05
C ASP A 109 -12.64 56.61 -6.50
N GLU A 110 -11.56 57.15 -7.09
CA GLU A 110 -11.17 56.85 -8.48
C GLU A 110 -10.55 55.46 -8.55
N ILE A 111 -9.64 55.15 -7.62
CA ILE A 111 -9.06 53.83 -7.49
C ILE A 111 -10.13 52.78 -7.21
N ARG A 112 -11.05 53.06 -6.30
CA ARG A 112 -12.18 52.16 -5.97
C ARG A 112 -13.05 51.86 -7.19
N LYS A 113 -13.39 52.87 -7.99
CA LYS A 113 -14.18 52.69 -9.24
C LYS A 113 -13.41 51.85 -10.26
N ALA A 114 -12.13 52.12 -10.50
CA ALA A 114 -11.31 51.40 -11.42
C ALA A 114 -11.15 49.92 -11.01
N TYR A 115 -10.83 49.69 -9.70
CA TYR A 115 -10.72 48.36 -9.12
C TYR A 115 -12.03 47.58 -9.18
N THR A 116 -13.15 48.19 -8.81
CA THR A 116 -14.48 47.56 -8.91
C THR A 116 -14.79 47.17 -10.36
N SER A 117 -14.47 48.03 -11.31
CA SER A 117 -14.65 47.72 -12.74
C SER A 117 -13.78 46.50 -13.19
N PHE A 118 -12.59 46.38 -12.69
CA PHE A 118 -11.71 45.24 -12.92
C PHE A 118 -12.27 43.95 -12.28
N VAL A 119 -12.63 44.01 -10.98
CA VAL A 119 -13.16 42.85 -10.25
C VAL A 119 -14.46 42.32 -10.86
N ASN A 120 -15.34 43.22 -11.34
CA ASN A 120 -16.56 42.84 -12.03
C ASN A 120 -16.31 42.01 -13.28
N LYS A 121 -15.18 42.18 -13.99
CA LYS A 121 -14.80 41.33 -15.11
C LYS A 121 -14.43 39.92 -14.68
N MET A 122 -13.96 39.72 -13.46
CA MET A 122 -13.69 38.42 -12.89
C MET A 122 -14.99 37.61 -12.66
N GLY A 123 -16.15 38.24 -12.71
CA GLY A 123 -17.46 37.58 -12.80
C GLY A 123 -17.60 36.73 -14.08
N ASP A 124 -16.85 37.03 -15.17
CA ASP A 124 -16.83 36.20 -16.38
C ASP A 124 -16.09 34.88 -16.12
N ARG A 125 -16.70 33.77 -16.54
CA ARG A 125 -16.11 32.45 -16.42
C ARG A 125 -14.78 32.35 -17.17
N ARG A 126 -14.65 32.91 -18.34
CA ARG A 126 -13.43 32.87 -19.16
C ARG A 126 -12.23 33.50 -18.43
N MET A 127 -12.47 34.60 -17.70
CA MET A 127 -11.42 35.24 -16.92
C MET A 127 -10.99 34.36 -15.74
N ARG A 128 -11.96 33.78 -15.00
CA ARG A 128 -11.65 32.85 -13.92
C ARG A 128 -10.89 31.62 -14.38
N ASP A 129 -11.28 31.05 -15.54
CA ASP A 129 -10.60 29.88 -16.12
C ASP A 129 -9.13 30.20 -16.48
N ARG A 130 -8.85 31.43 -16.98
CA ARG A 130 -7.47 31.89 -17.28
C ARG A 130 -6.67 32.11 -16.01
N ILE A 131 -7.23 32.76 -15.01
CA ILE A 131 -6.58 32.93 -13.70
C ILE A 131 -6.22 31.57 -13.11
N LEU A 132 -7.15 30.60 -13.09
CA LEU A 132 -6.87 29.25 -12.59
C LEU A 132 -5.80 28.54 -13.38
N LYS A 133 -5.76 28.73 -14.70
CA LYS A 133 -4.73 28.15 -15.55
C LYS A 133 -3.34 28.70 -15.23
N ASP A 134 -3.22 29.99 -15.00
CA ASP A 134 -1.96 30.60 -14.59
C ASP A 134 -1.59 30.18 -13.16
N ALA A 135 -2.56 30.08 -12.26
CA ALA A 135 -2.37 29.65 -10.88
C ALA A 135 -1.87 28.18 -10.75
N THR A 136 -1.94 27.37 -11.81
CA THR A 136 -1.33 26.01 -11.80
C THR A 136 0.17 26.05 -11.58
N GLY A 137 0.86 27.10 -12.03
CA GLY A 137 2.28 27.32 -11.80
C GLY A 137 2.60 27.63 -10.34
N GLU A 138 1.81 28.54 -9.76
CA GLU A 138 2.00 29.01 -8.38
C GLU A 138 1.66 27.93 -7.34
N LEU A 139 0.68 27.10 -7.62
CA LEU A 139 0.19 26.05 -6.73
C LEU A 139 0.71 24.66 -7.12
N ARG A 140 1.80 24.60 -7.88
CA ARG A 140 2.38 23.34 -8.35
C ARG A 140 2.85 22.47 -7.19
N ILE A 141 2.60 21.17 -7.33
CA ILE A 141 3.14 20.10 -6.49
C ILE A 141 3.54 18.90 -7.36
N SER A 142 4.59 18.19 -7.00
CA SER A 142 4.94 16.92 -7.64
C SER A 142 4.14 15.77 -7.04
N ALA A 143 3.82 14.78 -7.85
CA ALA A 143 3.21 13.54 -7.38
C ALA A 143 4.05 12.77 -6.35
N THR A 144 5.37 13.05 -6.27
CA THR A 144 6.28 12.43 -5.30
C THR A 144 6.27 13.12 -3.95
N GLU A 145 5.72 14.32 -3.85
CA GLU A 145 5.56 15.03 -2.58
C GLU A 145 4.35 14.54 -1.78
N PHE A 146 3.36 13.97 -2.46
CA PHE A 146 2.23 13.34 -1.78
C PHE A 146 2.63 12.03 -1.10
N ASP A 147 2.18 11.86 0.15
CA ASP A 147 2.42 10.68 0.98
C ASP A 147 3.91 10.30 1.11
N ALA A 148 4.80 11.29 1.09
CA ALA A 148 6.24 11.10 1.05
C ALA A 148 6.82 10.58 2.38
N ASP A 149 6.25 10.96 3.53
CA ASP A 149 6.73 10.47 4.83
C ASP A 149 6.12 9.08 5.17
N PRO A 150 6.93 8.01 5.14
CA PRO A 150 6.45 6.64 5.38
C PRO A 150 6.04 6.39 6.84
N TYR A 151 6.33 7.30 7.76
CA TYR A 151 6.03 7.16 9.18
C TYR A 151 4.70 7.82 9.59
N LEU A 152 4.10 8.64 8.72
CA LEU A 152 2.84 9.31 9.04
C LEU A 152 1.64 8.45 8.65
N ILE A 153 0.68 8.35 9.55
CA ILE A 153 -0.63 7.71 9.31
C ILE A 153 -1.72 8.73 9.59
N ASN A 154 -2.48 9.07 8.58
CA ASN A 154 -3.56 10.03 8.67
C ASN A 154 -4.86 9.34 9.14
N CYS A 155 -5.28 9.63 10.36
CA CYS A 155 -6.57 9.22 10.90
C CYS A 155 -7.64 10.27 10.56
N LEU A 156 -8.93 9.93 10.72
CA LEU A 156 -10.04 10.86 10.45
C LEU A 156 -10.02 12.15 11.31
N ASN A 157 -9.27 12.18 12.39
CA ASN A 157 -9.20 13.31 13.31
C ASN A 157 -7.78 13.83 13.57
N GLY A 158 -6.80 13.43 12.78
CA GLY A 158 -5.43 13.88 12.94
C GLY A 158 -4.40 12.89 12.42
N THR A 159 -3.13 13.23 12.56
CA THR A 159 -2.02 12.44 12.04
C THR A 159 -1.24 11.79 13.18
N TYR A 160 -1.04 10.47 13.07
CA TYR A 160 -0.19 9.68 13.96
C TYR A 160 1.19 9.49 13.35
N SER A 161 2.23 9.71 14.13
CA SER A 161 3.63 9.52 13.73
C SER A 161 4.18 8.24 14.35
N LEU A 162 4.60 7.30 13.50
CA LEU A 162 5.32 6.08 13.91
C LEU A 162 6.78 6.35 14.28
N ARG A 163 7.30 7.57 14.03
CA ARG A 163 8.68 7.95 14.33
C ARG A 163 8.88 8.17 15.83
N ASP A 164 7.97 8.91 16.43
CA ASP A 164 8.00 9.34 17.84
C ASP A 164 6.74 8.93 18.63
N PHE A 165 5.83 8.19 17.98
CA PHE A 165 4.59 7.69 18.58
C PHE A 165 3.67 8.79 19.11
N SER A 166 3.68 9.95 18.43
CA SER A 166 2.84 11.11 18.75
C SER A 166 1.60 11.16 17.86
N PHE A 167 0.55 11.79 18.38
CA PHE A 167 -0.65 12.12 17.63
C PHE A 167 -0.88 13.63 17.68
N ARG A 168 -1.17 14.24 16.55
CA ARG A 168 -1.43 15.67 16.40
C ARG A 168 -2.53 15.94 15.40
N GLU A 169 -3.01 17.18 15.35
CA GLU A 169 -3.90 17.63 14.29
C GLU A 169 -3.28 17.42 12.90
N ALA A 170 -4.12 17.10 11.93
CA ALA A 170 -3.70 16.95 10.55
C ALA A 170 -3.25 18.30 9.98
N LYS A 171 -2.16 18.31 9.26
CA LYS A 171 -1.61 19.51 8.63
C LYS A 171 -1.62 19.38 7.12
N TRP A 172 -1.90 20.48 6.45
CA TRP A 172 -1.92 20.56 5.00
C TRP A 172 -0.52 20.32 4.39
N ASP A 173 0.54 20.71 5.08
CA ASP A 173 1.94 20.58 4.67
C ASP A 173 2.52 19.17 4.88
N ASP A 174 1.77 18.25 5.46
CA ASP A 174 2.09 16.82 5.45
C ASP A 174 1.83 16.19 4.08
N PHE A 175 1.08 16.82 3.20
CA PHE A 175 0.68 16.36 1.88
C PHE A 175 0.12 14.94 1.83
N LEU A 176 -0.61 14.53 2.88
CA LEU A 176 -1.22 13.21 2.96
C LEU A 176 -2.50 13.16 2.13
N THR A 177 -2.59 12.16 1.23
CA THR A 177 -3.77 11.92 0.38
C THR A 177 -4.60 10.74 0.87
N MET A 178 -4.03 9.88 1.71
CA MET A 178 -4.66 8.69 2.26
C MET A 178 -5.13 8.91 3.67
N GLN A 179 -6.18 8.18 4.07
CA GLN A 179 -6.79 8.29 5.38
C GLN A 179 -7.31 6.93 5.86
N THR A 180 -7.19 6.68 7.16
CA THR A 180 -7.81 5.50 7.80
C THR A 180 -9.32 5.69 7.95
N ASN A 181 -10.04 4.61 8.28
CA ASN A 181 -11.49 4.67 8.49
C ASN A 181 -11.91 4.89 9.96
N PHE A 182 -10.98 5.33 10.81
CA PHE A 182 -11.30 5.54 12.23
C PHE A 182 -10.76 6.86 12.76
N ARG A 183 -11.36 7.32 13.86
CA ARG A 183 -10.86 8.42 14.68
C ARG A 183 -9.96 7.86 15.78
N HIS A 184 -8.73 8.31 15.86
CA HIS A 184 -7.82 7.90 16.90
C HIS A 184 -8.21 8.48 18.26
N THR A 185 -8.27 7.61 19.27
CA THR A 185 -8.48 8.03 20.66
C THR A 185 -7.14 8.24 21.34
N VAL A 186 -6.89 9.46 21.82
CA VAL A 186 -5.59 9.85 22.44
C VAL A 186 -5.49 9.29 23.87
N ARG A 187 -5.55 7.97 24.00
CA ARG A 187 -5.34 7.25 25.26
C ARG A 187 -4.26 6.17 25.06
N ARG A 188 -3.18 6.25 25.80
CA ARG A 188 -2.05 5.30 25.68
C ARG A 188 -2.40 3.87 26.09
N ASP A 189 -3.35 3.71 26.98
CA ASP A 189 -3.82 2.44 27.53
C ASP A 189 -5.00 1.82 26.79
N ILE A 190 -5.39 2.41 25.65
CA ILE A 190 -6.51 1.86 24.87
C ILE A 190 -6.16 0.48 24.32
N ALA A 191 -7.02 -0.47 24.59
CA ALA A 191 -6.91 -1.85 24.14
C ALA A 191 -8.29 -2.34 23.68
N CYS A 192 -8.31 -3.18 22.66
CA CYS A 192 -9.52 -3.89 22.24
C CYS A 192 -9.43 -5.34 22.77
N LYS A 193 -10.02 -5.62 23.92
CA LYS A 193 -10.03 -6.95 24.55
C LYS A 193 -10.61 -8.02 23.63
N ARG A 194 -11.61 -7.68 22.83
CA ARG A 194 -12.19 -8.62 21.87
C ARG A 194 -11.21 -9.01 20.77
N TRP A 195 -10.40 -8.03 20.31
CA TRP A 195 -9.32 -8.30 19.36
C TRP A 195 -8.22 -9.17 19.97
N GLU A 196 -7.77 -8.86 21.17
CA GLU A 196 -6.74 -9.64 21.85
C GLU A 196 -7.20 -11.08 22.07
N ARG A 197 -8.46 -11.26 22.49
CA ARG A 197 -9.08 -12.59 22.57
C ARG A 197 -9.15 -13.28 21.21
N PHE A 198 -9.53 -12.57 20.15
CA PHE A 198 -9.58 -13.14 18.80
C PHE A 198 -8.18 -13.60 18.34
N ILE A 199 -7.13 -12.82 18.62
CA ILE A 199 -5.75 -13.22 18.33
C ILE A 199 -5.37 -14.49 19.10
N ASP A 200 -5.70 -14.56 20.38
CA ASP A 200 -5.44 -15.75 21.22
C ASP A 200 -6.21 -16.98 20.68
N GLU A 201 -7.46 -16.82 20.27
CA GLU A 201 -8.28 -17.86 19.68
C GLU A 201 -7.68 -18.41 18.38
N VAL A 202 -7.26 -17.55 17.42
CA VAL A 202 -6.72 -17.98 16.12
C VAL A 202 -5.29 -18.52 16.22
N THR A 203 -4.52 -18.10 17.21
CA THR A 203 -3.20 -18.65 17.51
C THR A 203 -3.24 -19.84 18.45
N GLN A 204 -4.42 -20.21 18.98
CA GLN A 204 -4.64 -21.31 19.91
C GLN A 204 -3.83 -21.16 21.21
N GLY A 205 -3.68 -19.92 21.69
CA GLY A 205 -2.93 -19.60 22.89
C GLY A 205 -1.39 -19.59 22.70
N ASP A 206 -0.91 -19.81 21.49
CA ASP A 206 0.53 -19.73 21.16
C ASP A 206 0.98 -18.27 21.17
N LYS A 207 1.70 -17.91 22.24
CA LYS A 207 2.16 -16.54 22.49
C LYS A 207 3.25 -16.10 21.52
N ASP A 208 4.11 -17.00 21.08
CA ASP A 208 5.21 -16.69 20.19
C ASP A 208 4.67 -16.41 18.77
N LYS A 209 3.70 -17.20 18.34
CA LYS A 209 2.94 -16.95 17.08
C LYS A 209 2.15 -15.63 17.14
N ALA A 210 1.47 -15.37 18.27
CA ALA A 210 0.73 -14.12 18.48
C ALA A 210 1.66 -12.91 18.46
N ASP A 211 2.82 -13.01 19.08
CA ASP A 211 3.84 -11.94 19.11
C ASP A 211 4.44 -11.71 17.72
N PHE A 212 4.77 -12.76 16.98
CA PHE A 212 5.24 -12.65 15.61
C PHE A 212 4.19 -12.00 14.70
N LEU A 213 2.93 -12.44 14.79
CA LEU A 213 1.81 -11.87 14.05
C LEU A 213 1.63 -10.38 14.37
N GLN A 214 1.75 -10.00 15.65
CA GLN A 214 1.67 -8.61 16.08
C GLN A 214 2.79 -7.77 15.47
N ARG A 215 4.04 -8.25 15.47
CA ARG A 215 5.19 -7.57 14.86
C ARG A 215 5.04 -7.44 13.35
N ALA A 216 4.62 -8.50 12.67
CA ALA A 216 4.41 -8.53 11.23
C ALA A 216 3.32 -7.55 10.78
N LEU A 217 2.18 -7.51 11.49
CA LEU A 217 1.09 -6.56 11.22
C LEU A 217 1.49 -5.13 11.59
N GLY A 218 2.22 -4.94 12.69
CA GLY A 218 2.75 -3.64 13.09
C GLY A 218 3.75 -3.09 12.06
N TYR A 219 4.67 -3.92 11.58
CA TYR A 219 5.58 -3.59 10.48
C TYR A 219 4.83 -3.17 9.22
N SER A 220 3.73 -3.84 8.90
CA SER A 220 2.93 -3.57 7.70
C SER A 220 2.24 -2.20 7.69
N MET A 221 2.24 -1.46 8.80
CA MET A 221 1.80 -0.07 8.83
C MET A 221 2.85 0.90 8.29
N LEU A 222 4.12 0.50 8.29
CA LEU A 222 5.22 1.31 7.80
C LEU A 222 5.19 1.38 6.27
N GLY A 223 5.34 2.57 5.71
CA GLY A 223 5.40 2.77 4.26
C GLY A 223 6.78 2.45 3.68
N MET A 224 7.38 1.31 4.05
CA MET A 224 8.71 0.87 3.62
C MET A 224 8.77 -0.66 3.51
N SER A 225 9.53 -1.17 2.54
CA SER A 225 9.69 -2.61 2.28
C SER A 225 11.06 -3.12 2.74
N ASN A 226 11.47 -2.79 3.98
CA ASN A 226 12.81 -3.11 4.49
C ASN A 226 13.07 -4.62 4.68
N GLU A 227 12.04 -5.40 4.96
CA GLU A 227 12.14 -6.84 5.23
C GLU A 227 12.09 -7.70 3.97
N GLU A 228 11.84 -7.08 2.83
CA GLU A 228 11.78 -7.73 1.52
C GLU A 228 10.97 -9.04 1.48
N CYS A 229 9.92 -9.13 2.27
CA CYS A 229 9.15 -10.36 2.42
C CYS A 229 7.66 -10.18 2.20
N MET A 230 6.97 -11.30 2.01
CA MET A 230 5.53 -11.43 2.03
C MET A 230 5.09 -12.43 3.10
N PHE A 231 3.88 -12.25 3.61
CA PHE A 231 3.27 -13.14 4.58
C PHE A 231 2.20 -13.99 3.93
N ILE A 232 2.19 -15.29 4.26
CA ILE A 232 1.16 -16.24 3.84
C ILE A 232 0.44 -16.74 5.08
N LEU A 233 -0.86 -16.44 5.17
CA LEU A 233 -1.74 -17.05 6.15
C LEU A 233 -2.29 -18.35 5.57
N HIS A 234 -1.76 -19.46 6.06
CA HIS A 234 -2.11 -20.80 5.59
C HIS A 234 -3.03 -21.52 6.58
N GLY A 235 -4.02 -22.21 6.07
CA GLY A 235 -4.85 -23.09 6.91
C GLY A 235 -5.79 -23.94 6.08
N LYS A 236 -5.60 -25.25 6.16
CA LYS A 236 -6.30 -26.27 5.36
C LYS A 236 -7.82 -26.27 5.54
N THR A 237 -8.31 -25.75 6.67
CA THR A 237 -9.74 -25.67 6.97
C THR A 237 -10.28 -24.29 6.64
N THR A 238 -11.56 -24.22 6.34
CA THR A 238 -12.32 -22.96 6.32
C THR A 238 -12.64 -22.52 7.76
N ARG A 239 -13.12 -21.26 7.93
CA ARG A 239 -13.54 -20.74 9.24
C ARG A 239 -12.45 -20.78 10.31
N ASN A 240 -11.27 -20.36 9.96
CA ASN A 240 -10.08 -20.33 10.82
C ASN A 240 -9.63 -18.92 11.22
N GLY A 241 -10.38 -17.89 10.84
CA GLY A 241 -10.13 -16.51 11.24
C GLY A 241 -9.24 -15.71 10.28
N LYS A 242 -8.60 -16.32 9.25
CA LYS A 242 -7.73 -15.59 8.28
C LYS A 242 -8.39 -14.36 7.67
N SER A 243 -9.56 -14.55 7.07
CA SER A 243 -10.30 -13.46 6.41
C SER A 243 -10.80 -12.42 7.41
N THR A 244 -11.19 -12.81 8.62
CA THR A 244 -11.58 -11.86 9.67
C THR A 244 -10.42 -10.98 10.06
N LEU A 245 -9.23 -11.55 10.26
CA LEU A 245 -8.01 -10.81 10.56
C LEU A 245 -7.70 -9.77 9.46
N LEU A 246 -7.56 -10.24 8.21
CA LEU A 246 -7.17 -9.36 7.11
C LEU A 246 -8.21 -8.28 6.83
N ASN A 247 -9.49 -8.64 6.77
CA ASN A 247 -10.56 -7.69 6.48
C ASN A 247 -10.71 -6.61 7.58
N THR A 248 -10.46 -6.96 8.85
CA THR A 248 -10.48 -5.98 9.95
C THR A 248 -9.36 -4.96 9.78
N ILE A 249 -8.13 -5.42 9.49
CA ILE A 249 -6.99 -4.54 9.26
C ILE A 249 -7.17 -3.68 7.98
N GLU A 250 -7.65 -4.29 6.89
CA GLU A 250 -7.98 -3.57 5.64
C GLU A 250 -8.97 -2.44 5.90
N TYR A 251 -10.09 -2.78 6.54
CA TYR A 251 -11.14 -1.79 6.82
C TYR A 251 -10.60 -0.65 7.71
N MET A 252 -9.87 -0.99 8.76
CA MET A 252 -9.28 0.00 9.67
C MET A 252 -8.29 0.92 8.94
N LEU A 253 -7.38 0.37 8.14
CA LEU A 253 -6.37 1.13 7.43
C LEU A 253 -6.94 1.98 6.27
N GLY A 254 -8.14 1.70 5.80
CA GLY A 254 -8.83 2.51 4.79
C GLY A 254 -8.02 2.67 3.51
N ASP A 255 -7.71 3.92 3.14
CA ASP A 255 -6.98 4.22 1.91
C ASP A 255 -5.56 3.62 1.87
N TYR A 256 -4.95 3.26 3.01
CA TYR A 256 -3.63 2.63 3.08
C TYR A 256 -3.66 1.14 2.72
N ALA A 257 -4.83 0.51 2.69
CA ALA A 257 -5.00 -0.88 2.32
C ALA A 257 -5.50 -1.06 0.89
N LYS A 258 -5.23 -2.23 0.30
CA LYS A 258 -5.72 -2.60 -1.03
C LYS A 258 -5.86 -4.11 -1.16
N VAL A 259 -7.00 -4.56 -1.64
CA VAL A 259 -7.17 -5.94 -2.11
C VAL A 259 -6.64 -6.04 -3.54
N ALA A 260 -5.77 -6.99 -3.80
CA ALA A 260 -5.22 -7.27 -5.12
C ALA A 260 -5.56 -8.70 -5.56
N PRO A 261 -5.72 -8.95 -6.87
CA PRO A 261 -5.92 -10.30 -7.36
C PRO A 261 -4.66 -11.15 -7.18
N VAL A 262 -4.80 -12.40 -6.73
CA VAL A 262 -3.66 -13.32 -6.53
C VAL A 262 -2.87 -13.57 -7.82
N GLY A 263 -3.51 -13.49 -8.99
CA GLY A 263 -2.85 -13.56 -10.30
C GLY A 263 -1.74 -12.51 -10.51
N MET A 264 -1.69 -11.47 -9.66
CA MET A 264 -0.60 -10.49 -9.70
C MET A 264 0.76 -11.10 -9.34
N ILE A 265 0.78 -12.12 -8.50
CA ILE A 265 1.98 -12.82 -8.01
C ILE A 265 2.12 -14.24 -8.54
N CYS A 266 1.24 -14.66 -9.44
CA CYS A 266 1.26 -15.99 -10.06
C CYS A 266 1.78 -15.90 -11.50
N LYS A 267 2.45 -16.97 -11.95
CA LYS A 267 2.85 -17.11 -13.36
C LYS A 267 1.61 -17.22 -14.24
N GLY A 268 1.39 -16.21 -15.07
CA GLY A 268 0.37 -16.23 -16.12
C GLY A 268 0.92 -16.69 -17.45
N ASP A 269 0.03 -16.90 -18.43
CA ASP A 269 0.42 -17.11 -19.83
C ASP A 269 1.23 -15.89 -20.33
N ARG A 270 2.39 -16.15 -20.90
CA ARG A 270 3.44 -15.18 -21.26
C ARG A 270 3.09 -14.18 -22.37
N SER A 271 1.83 -13.94 -22.68
CA SER A 271 1.41 -13.11 -23.83
C SER A 271 1.07 -11.65 -23.51
N LYS A 272 1.39 -11.17 -22.28
CA LYS A 272 1.18 -9.74 -22.00
C LYS A 272 2.48 -8.98 -22.23
N ASP A 273 2.48 -8.10 -23.24
CA ASP A 273 3.56 -7.16 -23.50
C ASP A 273 3.99 -6.44 -22.22
N ALA A 274 5.30 -6.32 -22.01
CA ALA A 274 5.88 -5.62 -20.86
C ALA A 274 5.39 -4.16 -20.74
N GLU A 275 4.91 -3.59 -21.86
CA GLU A 275 4.33 -2.25 -21.94
C GLU A 275 2.80 -2.21 -21.70
N ALA A 276 2.14 -3.35 -21.51
CA ALA A 276 0.71 -3.37 -21.25
C ALA A 276 0.35 -2.61 -20.00
N ALA A 277 -0.80 -1.93 -20.03
CA ALA A 277 -1.33 -1.25 -18.85
C ALA A 277 -1.52 -2.25 -17.69
N SER A 278 -1.04 -1.88 -16.51
CA SER A 278 -1.19 -2.66 -15.28
C SER A 278 -1.90 -1.85 -14.19
N PRO A 279 -3.22 -1.64 -14.33
CA PRO A 279 -3.99 -0.81 -13.40
C PRO A 279 -3.86 -1.26 -11.94
N THR A 280 -3.76 -2.57 -11.73
CA THR A 280 -3.55 -3.16 -10.40
C THR A 280 -2.26 -2.63 -9.77
N LEU A 281 -1.12 -2.69 -10.48
CA LEU A 281 0.16 -2.20 -9.98
C LEU A 281 0.14 -0.68 -9.79
N ALA A 282 -0.43 0.07 -10.73
CA ALA A 282 -0.57 1.52 -10.59
C ALA A 282 -1.38 1.91 -9.33
N GLY A 283 -2.41 1.12 -9.00
CA GLY A 283 -3.22 1.32 -7.81
C GLY A 283 -2.56 0.94 -6.47
N LEU A 284 -1.33 0.38 -6.49
CA LEU A 284 -0.57 0.05 -5.27
C LEU A 284 0.34 1.19 -4.80
N LYS A 285 0.52 2.25 -5.59
CA LYS A 285 1.33 3.40 -5.17
C LYS A 285 0.83 3.94 -3.84
N GLY A 286 1.73 4.10 -2.87
CA GLY A 286 1.44 4.62 -1.53
C GLY A 286 0.71 3.65 -0.59
N LYS A 287 0.24 2.50 -1.06
CA LYS A 287 -0.39 1.50 -0.19
C LYS A 287 0.65 0.91 0.76
N ARG A 288 0.17 0.43 1.92
CA ARG A 288 1.00 -0.19 2.97
C ARG A 288 0.64 -1.63 3.24
N PHE A 289 -0.64 -1.95 3.12
CA PHE A 289 -1.19 -3.27 3.41
C PHE A 289 -1.92 -3.80 2.19
N VAL A 290 -1.34 -4.78 1.51
CA VAL A 290 -1.92 -5.35 0.28
C VAL A 290 -2.26 -6.80 0.53
N THR A 291 -3.55 -7.11 0.46
CA THR A 291 -4.05 -8.46 0.68
C THR A 291 -4.43 -9.13 -0.62
N MET A 292 -4.27 -10.42 -0.61
CA MET A 292 -4.70 -11.32 -1.68
C MET A 292 -5.35 -12.53 -1.04
N SER A 293 -6.45 -12.96 -1.61
CA SER A 293 -7.11 -14.20 -1.20
C SER A 293 -7.23 -15.15 -2.36
N GLU A 294 -7.28 -16.42 -2.00
CA GLU A 294 -7.39 -17.53 -2.91
C GLU A 294 -8.55 -17.38 -3.90
N SER A 295 -8.28 -17.62 -5.18
CA SER A 295 -9.27 -18.04 -6.18
C SER A 295 -8.97 -19.49 -6.56
N ASN A 296 -9.97 -20.26 -6.89
CA ASN A 296 -9.97 -21.72 -7.05
C ASN A 296 -8.91 -22.37 -7.97
N GLU A 297 -7.95 -21.61 -8.49
CA GLU A 297 -6.88 -22.13 -9.35
C GLU A 297 -5.52 -21.57 -8.89
N TYR A 298 -4.74 -22.41 -8.17
CA TYR A 298 -3.36 -22.08 -7.90
C TYR A 298 -2.51 -22.24 -9.14
N GLY A 299 -2.03 -21.07 -9.59
CA GLY A 299 -0.85 -20.99 -10.40
C GLY A 299 0.41 -21.16 -9.55
N LYS A 300 1.53 -21.38 -10.23
CA LYS A 300 2.86 -21.25 -9.61
C LYS A 300 3.10 -19.80 -9.24
N LEU A 301 3.76 -19.56 -8.12
CA LEU A 301 4.24 -18.22 -7.81
C LEU A 301 5.20 -17.74 -8.90
N ASP A 302 5.09 -16.47 -9.22
CA ASP A 302 6.07 -15.77 -10.06
C ASP A 302 7.14 -15.18 -9.15
N GLU A 303 8.24 -15.88 -9.02
CA GLU A 303 9.32 -15.55 -8.10
C GLU A 303 10.00 -14.23 -8.45
N GLU A 304 10.14 -13.94 -9.74
CA GLU A 304 10.70 -12.67 -10.22
C GLU A 304 9.78 -11.51 -9.82
N LYS A 305 8.47 -11.70 -10.00
CA LYS A 305 7.48 -10.70 -9.62
C LYS A 305 7.42 -10.48 -8.12
N ILE A 306 7.52 -11.53 -7.31
CA ILE A 306 7.57 -11.41 -5.85
C ILE A 306 8.82 -10.63 -5.43
N LYS A 307 9.99 -10.95 -5.99
CA LYS A 307 11.23 -10.22 -5.72
C LYS A 307 11.10 -8.74 -6.08
N GLN A 308 10.50 -8.43 -7.23
CA GLN A 308 10.22 -7.05 -7.64
C GLN A 308 9.27 -6.32 -6.68
N LEU A 309 8.19 -6.97 -6.25
CA LEU A 309 7.16 -6.36 -5.41
C LEU A 309 7.57 -6.22 -3.94
N THR A 310 8.46 -7.08 -3.44
CA THR A 310 8.95 -7.04 -2.06
C THR A 310 10.31 -6.37 -1.93
N GLY A 311 11.07 -6.25 -3.03
CA GLY A 311 12.35 -5.53 -3.07
C GLY A 311 12.14 -4.02 -3.06
N GLY A 312 13.17 -3.28 -2.65
CA GLY A 312 13.16 -1.82 -2.66
C GLY A 312 13.38 -1.17 -4.03
N GLU A 313 13.29 -1.92 -5.14
CA GLU A 313 13.48 -1.43 -6.49
C GLU A 313 12.25 -0.68 -7.01
N GLU A 314 12.47 0.26 -7.93
CA GLU A 314 11.38 1.01 -8.55
C GLU A 314 10.54 0.15 -9.48
N ILE A 315 9.24 0.32 -9.38
CA ILE A 315 8.26 -0.33 -10.25
C ILE A 315 7.68 0.72 -11.20
N SER A 316 7.73 0.45 -12.49
CA SER A 316 6.98 1.22 -13.49
C SER A 316 5.63 0.56 -13.74
N ALA A 317 4.56 1.34 -13.62
CA ALA A 317 3.20 0.87 -13.83
C ALA A 317 2.37 1.93 -14.53
N ARG A 318 1.38 1.51 -15.32
CA ARG A 318 0.50 2.42 -16.06
C ARG A 318 -0.95 2.03 -15.85
N ALA A 319 -1.75 2.97 -15.37
CA ALA A 319 -3.21 2.84 -15.42
C ALA A 319 -3.74 3.06 -16.84
N LEU A 320 -4.96 2.59 -17.10
CA LEU A 320 -5.61 2.78 -18.42
C LEU A 320 -5.74 4.28 -18.71
N TYR A 321 -5.33 4.66 -19.92
CA TYR A 321 -5.39 6.05 -20.43
C TYR A 321 -4.57 7.07 -19.63
N GLN A 322 -3.63 6.63 -18.78
CA GLN A 322 -2.75 7.50 -18.02
C GLN A 322 -1.28 7.31 -18.41
N SER A 323 -0.45 8.29 -18.08
CA SER A 323 1.00 8.17 -18.18
C SER A 323 1.53 7.11 -17.24
N ALA A 324 2.65 6.48 -17.60
CA ALA A 324 3.34 5.57 -16.67
C ALA A 324 3.80 6.33 -15.42
N ILE A 325 3.66 5.69 -14.28
CA ILE A 325 4.17 6.16 -12.99
C ILE A 325 5.27 5.22 -12.52
N THR A 326 6.31 5.78 -11.93
CA THR A 326 7.38 5.03 -11.29
C THR A 326 7.33 5.29 -9.79
N TYR A 327 7.40 4.23 -8.99
CA TYR A 327 7.38 4.33 -7.54
C TYR A 327 8.11 3.16 -6.89
N LYS A 328 8.61 3.36 -5.67
CA LYS A 328 9.11 2.27 -4.83
C LYS A 328 7.96 1.62 -4.08
N PRO A 329 7.93 0.27 -3.96
CA PRO A 329 6.96 -0.41 -3.13
C PRO A 329 7.02 0.09 -1.69
N GLN A 330 5.86 0.45 -1.15
CA GLN A 330 5.69 0.90 0.24
C GLN A 330 4.76 -0.05 1.00
N PHE A 331 4.49 -1.20 0.45
CA PHE A 331 3.48 -2.14 0.95
C PHE A 331 4.09 -3.48 1.34
N THR A 332 3.41 -4.12 2.25
CA THR A 332 3.63 -5.51 2.62
C THR A 332 2.53 -6.37 2.00
N LEU A 333 2.91 -7.48 1.37
CA LEU A 333 1.99 -8.42 0.73
C LEU A 333 1.52 -9.47 1.74
N TRP A 334 0.21 -9.69 1.79
CA TRP A 334 -0.44 -10.70 2.61
C TRP A 334 -1.30 -11.61 1.75
N LEU A 335 -0.97 -12.89 1.71
CA LEU A 335 -1.73 -13.92 0.99
C LEU A 335 -2.50 -14.79 1.98
N SER A 336 -3.81 -14.90 1.81
CA SER A 336 -4.64 -15.88 2.53
C SER A 336 -4.93 -17.06 1.63
N CYS A 337 -4.55 -18.27 2.04
CA CYS A 337 -4.75 -19.48 1.25
C CYS A 337 -5.12 -20.70 2.10
N ASN A 338 -5.77 -21.68 1.48
CA ASN A 338 -6.03 -22.98 2.09
C ASN A 338 -4.96 -23.99 1.71
N ASP A 339 -4.46 -23.91 0.50
CA ASP A 339 -3.32 -24.67 0.03
C ASP A 339 -2.16 -23.74 -0.31
N LEU A 340 -0.95 -24.15 0.01
CA LEU A 340 0.25 -23.36 -0.28
C LEU A 340 0.53 -23.39 -1.79
N PRO A 341 0.75 -22.24 -2.45
CA PRO A 341 1.03 -22.18 -3.88
C PRO A 341 2.39 -22.82 -4.20
N MET A 342 2.54 -23.34 -5.42
CA MET A 342 3.80 -23.96 -5.85
C MET A 342 4.90 -22.91 -6.03
N VAL A 343 6.08 -23.15 -5.45
CA VAL A 343 7.31 -22.34 -5.61
C VAL A 343 8.32 -23.15 -6.42
N THR A 344 8.76 -22.63 -7.56
CA THR A 344 9.73 -23.35 -8.43
C THR A 344 11.15 -22.84 -8.33
N ASP A 345 11.37 -21.69 -7.70
CA ASP A 345 12.70 -21.14 -7.40
C ASP A 345 12.91 -21.07 -5.88
N LYS A 346 13.70 -21.97 -5.36
CA LYS A 346 14.02 -22.06 -3.92
C LYS A 346 14.72 -20.82 -3.36
N SER A 347 15.17 -19.89 -4.21
CA SER A 347 15.76 -18.64 -3.74
C SER A 347 14.81 -17.79 -2.91
N LEU A 348 13.48 -17.94 -3.07
CA LEU A 348 12.50 -17.27 -2.22
C LEU A 348 12.53 -17.76 -0.77
N PHE A 349 12.82 -19.06 -0.56
CA PHE A 349 13.00 -19.62 0.77
C PHE A 349 14.37 -19.24 1.35
N ALA A 350 15.44 -19.41 0.57
CA ALA A 350 16.80 -19.08 0.99
C ALA A 350 16.99 -17.60 1.35
N SER A 351 16.24 -16.70 0.72
CA SER A 351 16.24 -15.27 1.03
C SER A 351 15.21 -14.85 2.10
N GLU A 352 14.54 -15.80 2.74
CA GLU A 352 13.47 -15.59 3.73
C GLU A 352 12.34 -14.65 3.26
N ARG A 353 12.11 -14.56 1.93
CA ARG A 353 11.07 -13.69 1.35
C ARG A 353 9.66 -14.20 1.60
N ILE A 354 9.50 -15.48 1.93
CA ILE A 354 8.22 -16.08 2.26
C ILE A 354 8.18 -16.40 3.75
N LYS A 355 7.20 -15.85 4.44
CA LYS A 355 6.93 -16.12 5.85
C LYS A 355 5.53 -16.72 5.97
N VAL A 356 5.43 -17.96 6.44
CA VAL A 356 4.16 -18.70 6.54
C VAL A 356 3.70 -18.70 7.98
N ILE A 357 2.44 -18.35 8.21
CA ILE A 357 1.77 -18.38 9.51
C ILE A 357 0.58 -19.34 9.40
N GLU A 358 0.62 -20.43 10.16
CA GLU A 358 -0.44 -21.42 10.14
C GLU A 358 -1.64 -21.03 11.01
N PHE A 359 -2.84 -21.14 10.42
CA PHE A 359 -4.13 -20.94 11.06
C PHE A 359 -4.85 -22.30 11.17
N ASN A 360 -4.46 -23.10 12.15
CA ASN A 360 -4.92 -24.48 12.31
C ASN A 360 -6.24 -24.59 13.12
N ARG A 361 -6.72 -23.48 13.70
CA ARG A 361 -8.02 -23.43 14.39
C ARG A 361 -9.16 -23.56 13.38
N HIS A 362 -10.14 -24.38 13.71
CA HIS A 362 -11.43 -24.42 13.02
C HIS A 362 -12.53 -24.04 14.01
N PHE A 363 -13.26 -22.96 13.73
CA PHE A 363 -14.39 -22.53 14.55
C PHE A 363 -15.64 -23.30 14.13
N LYS A 364 -16.16 -24.13 15.01
CA LYS A 364 -17.41 -24.84 14.79
C LYS A 364 -18.58 -23.86 14.72
N PRO A 365 -19.73 -24.25 14.11
CA PRO A 365 -20.88 -23.34 13.97
C PRO A 365 -21.31 -22.66 15.28
N GLU A 366 -21.29 -23.39 16.39
CA GLU A 366 -21.66 -22.91 17.72
C GLU A 366 -20.62 -21.97 18.37
N GLU A 367 -19.40 -21.98 17.86
CA GLU A 367 -18.30 -21.09 18.30
C GLU A 367 -18.22 -19.81 17.48
N GLN A 368 -19.00 -19.72 16.40
CA GLN A 368 -18.93 -18.58 15.46
C GLN A 368 -19.74 -17.42 15.99
N ASP A 369 -19.04 -16.32 16.19
CA ASP A 369 -19.64 -15.04 16.53
C ASP A 369 -19.98 -14.26 15.26
N THR A 370 -21.27 -14.17 14.95
CA THR A 370 -21.79 -13.48 13.75
C THR A 370 -21.59 -11.96 13.83
N HIS A 371 -21.48 -11.41 15.03
CA HIS A 371 -21.31 -9.97 15.26
C HIS A 371 -19.84 -9.53 15.35
N LEU A 372 -18.91 -10.50 15.35
CA LEU A 372 -17.47 -10.22 15.51
C LEU A 372 -16.94 -9.16 14.55
N LYS A 373 -17.34 -9.22 13.28
CA LYS A 373 -16.87 -8.27 12.28
C LYS A 373 -17.34 -6.84 12.59
N ASP A 374 -18.60 -6.68 12.94
CA ASP A 374 -19.18 -5.37 13.26
C ASP A 374 -18.55 -4.82 14.54
N GLU A 375 -18.31 -5.66 15.54
CA GLU A 375 -17.67 -5.29 16.78
C GLU A 375 -16.22 -4.82 16.54
N LEU A 376 -15.43 -5.57 15.75
CA LEU A 376 -14.04 -5.23 15.46
C LEU A 376 -13.89 -4.02 14.55
N THR A 377 -14.90 -3.67 13.77
CA THR A 377 -14.92 -2.48 12.90
C THR A 377 -15.61 -1.27 13.52
N SER A 378 -16.00 -1.34 14.79
CA SER A 378 -16.48 -0.17 15.53
C SER A 378 -15.34 0.85 15.74
N GLN A 379 -15.67 2.14 15.84
CA GLN A 379 -14.69 3.22 16.00
C GLN A 379 -13.79 3.01 17.23
N GLU A 380 -14.37 2.54 18.32
CA GLU A 380 -13.65 2.27 19.57
C GLU A 380 -12.70 1.07 19.42
N ALA A 381 -13.17 -0.03 18.83
CA ALA A 381 -12.37 -1.21 18.60
C ALA A 381 -11.20 -0.92 17.65
N MET A 382 -11.44 -0.22 16.54
CA MET A 382 -10.40 0.13 15.58
C MET A 382 -9.28 0.96 16.20
N SER A 383 -9.59 1.91 17.08
CA SER A 383 -8.57 2.67 17.80
C SER A 383 -7.72 1.78 18.71
N GLY A 384 -8.33 0.81 19.40
CA GLY A 384 -7.64 -0.19 20.22
C GLY A 384 -6.78 -1.16 19.40
N ILE A 385 -7.29 -1.61 18.24
CA ILE A 385 -6.57 -2.47 17.29
C ILE A 385 -5.36 -1.70 16.71
N PHE A 386 -5.55 -0.45 16.33
CA PHE A 386 -4.46 0.39 15.86
C PHE A 386 -3.34 0.50 16.90
N MET A 387 -3.67 0.75 18.16
CA MET A 387 -2.67 0.80 19.22
C MET A 387 -2.02 -0.58 19.51
N TRP A 388 -2.73 -1.67 19.24
CA TRP A 388 -2.15 -3.01 19.28
C TRP A 388 -1.11 -3.20 18.15
N LEU A 389 -1.38 -2.70 16.95
CA LEU A 389 -0.43 -2.67 15.84
C LEU A 389 0.77 -1.75 16.12
N VAL A 390 0.55 -0.59 16.73
CA VAL A 390 1.64 0.32 17.14
C VAL A 390 2.58 -0.38 18.14
N ARG A 391 2.03 -1.11 19.12
CA ARG A 391 2.83 -1.94 20.03
C ARG A 391 3.62 -3.02 19.29
N GLY A 392 3.02 -3.62 18.26
CA GLY A 392 3.69 -4.55 17.35
C GLY A 392 4.85 -3.92 16.58
N TYR A 393 4.65 -2.70 16.09
CA TYR A 393 5.72 -1.95 15.42
C TYR A 393 6.87 -1.59 16.38
N ILE A 394 6.58 -1.23 17.62
CA ILE A 394 7.61 -1.01 18.64
C ILE A 394 8.44 -2.27 18.86
N LYS A 395 7.80 -3.41 19.07
CA LYS A 395 8.48 -4.72 19.20
C LYS A 395 9.30 -5.07 17.95
N TYR A 396 8.79 -4.75 16.76
CA TYR A 396 9.53 -4.92 15.51
C TYR A 396 10.79 -4.05 15.46
N LYS A 397 10.71 -2.79 15.89
CA LYS A 397 11.89 -1.90 15.96
C LYS A 397 12.98 -2.44 16.90
N GLU A 398 12.59 -3.11 17.96
CA GLU A 398 13.51 -3.68 18.96
C GLU A 398 14.11 -5.02 18.52
N ASN A 399 13.31 -5.89 17.92
CA ASN A 399 13.63 -7.31 17.72
C ASN A 399 13.60 -7.75 16.25
N GLY A 400 13.21 -6.87 15.30
CA GLY A 400 12.97 -7.24 13.91
C GLY A 400 11.80 -8.22 13.75
N LEU A 401 11.72 -8.84 12.56
CA LEU A 401 10.80 -9.95 12.26
C LEU A 401 11.38 -11.33 12.64
N ALA A 402 12.16 -11.43 13.71
CA ALA A 402 12.74 -12.69 14.13
C ALA A 402 11.68 -13.79 14.22
N MET A 403 11.81 -14.80 13.35
CA MET A 403 10.93 -15.97 13.34
C MET A 403 11.33 -16.95 14.46
N THR A 404 10.34 -17.55 15.10
CA THR A 404 10.57 -18.65 16.03
C THR A 404 11.02 -19.91 15.30
N GLU A 405 11.60 -20.88 15.99
CA GLU A 405 11.96 -22.17 15.40
C GLU A 405 10.73 -22.90 14.81
N GLU A 406 9.57 -22.77 15.45
CA GLU A 406 8.34 -23.37 14.96
C GLU A 406 7.92 -22.76 13.63
N LEU A 407 7.90 -21.43 13.49
CA LEU A 407 7.59 -20.76 12.23
C LEU A 407 8.62 -21.09 11.13
N ARG A 408 9.89 -21.20 11.48
CA ARG A 408 10.93 -21.67 10.53
C ARG A 408 10.69 -23.09 10.07
N SER A 409 10.28 -23.98 10.98
CA SER A 409 9.96 -25.36 10.64
C SER A 409 8.82 -25.49 9.64
N VAL A 410 7.80 -24.62 9.75
CA VAL A 410 6.69 -24.53 8.79
C VAL A 410 7.19 -24.14 7.40
N VAL A 411 8.06 -23.14 7.31
CA VAL A 411 8.66 -22.70 6.04
C VAL A 411 9.57 -23.80 5.46
N SER A 412 10.38 -24.46 6.29
CA SER A 412 11.24 -25.55 5.86
C SER A 412 10.44 -26.77 5.36
N LYS A 413 9.31 -27.06 5.99
CA LYS A 413 8.36 -28.07 5.51
C LYS A 413 7.77 -27.67 4.16
N TYR A 414 7.34 -26.43 4.01
CA TYR A 414 6.82 -25.91 2.75
C TYR A 414 7.87 -26.01 1.62
N GLU A 415 9.13 -25.65 1.90
CA GLU A 415 10.23 -25.81 0.96
C GLU A 415 10.42 -27.28 0.55
N ARG A 416 10.43 -28.21 1.52
CA ARG A 416 10.54 -29.64 1.27
C ARG A 416 9.37 -30.17 0.44
N ASP A 417 8.15 -29.77 0.77
CA ASP A 417 6.94 -30.18 0.06
C ASP A 417 6.89 -29.63 -1.38
N ASN A 418 7.68 -28.60 -1.71
CA ASN A 418 7.87 -28.09 -3.07
C ASN A 418 9.07 -28.71 -3.81
N ASP A 419 9.85 -29.57 -3.15
CA ASP A 419 11.00 -30.22 -3.74
C ASP A 419 10.63 -31.50 -4.49
N LEU A 420 10.21 -31.33 -5.73
CA LEU A 420 9.81 -32.46 -6.58
C LEU A 420 10.93 -33.49 -6.80
N VAL A 421 12.20 -33.07 -6.76
CA VAL A 421 13.34 -33.98 -6.94
C VAL A 421 13.54 -34.81 -5.67
N LEU A 422 13.46 -34.19 -4.49
CA LEU A 422 13.53 -34.89 -3.21
C LEU A 422 12.38 -35.90 -3.09
N GLN A 423 11.14 -35.49 -3.39
CA GLN A 423 9.98 -36.38 -3.37
C GLN A 423 10.17 -37.59 -4.31
N PHE A 424 10.66 -37.34 -5.53
CA PHE A 424 10.99 -38.41 -6.47
C PHE A 424 12.06 -39.37 -5.91
N LEU A 425 13.12 -38.82 -5.32
CA LEU A 425 14.17 -39.60 -4.70
C LEU A 425 13.65 -40.47 -3.56
N GLU A 426 12.87 -39.87 -2.64
CA GLU A 426 12.28 -40.61 -1.51
C GLU A 426 11.31 -41.72 -1.94
N ILE A 427 10.52 -41.49 -2.98
CA ILE A 427 9.51 -42.43 -3.45
C ILE A 427 10.11 -43.52 -4.37
N ARG A 428 10.97 -43.14 -5.31
CA ARG A 428 11.40 -43.99 -6.41
C ARG A 428 12.86 -44.45 -6.35
N CYS A 429 13.66 -43.90 -5.45
CA CYS A 429 15.08 -44.21 -5.39
C CYS A 429 15.48 -44.79 -4.03
N VAL A 430 16.63 -45.48 -4.04
CA VAL A 430 17.31 -45.96 -2.84
C VAL A 430 18.81 -45.85 -3.02
N ARG A 431 19.53 -45.56 -1.93
CA ARG A 431 21.00 -45.61 -1.92
C ARG A 431 21.47 -47.05 -1.98
N ASP A 432 22.48 -47.30 -2.85
CA ASP A 432 23.17 -48.58 -2.96
C ASP A 432 24.58 -48.33 -3.50
N GLU A 433 25.59 -48.47 -2.65
CA GLU A 433 26.98 -48.15 -2.94
C GLU A 433 27.51 -48.90 -4.17
N ASN A 434 26.95 -50.05 -4.52
CA ASN A 434 27.33 -50.85 -5.68
C ASN A 434 26.58 -50.50 -6.95
N ALA A 435 25.62 -49.62 -6.85
CA ALA A 435 24.76 -49.26 -7.98
C ALA A 435 25.22 -47.97 -8.66
N ASN A 436 24.76 -47.82 -9.89
CA ASN A 436 24.88 -46.56 -10.62
C ASN A 436 23.71 -46.40 -11.60
N ILE A 437 23.41 -45.16 -11.96
CA ILE A 437 22.36 -44.84 -12.92
C ILE A 437 22.78 -43.68 -13.83
N LYS A 438 22.53 -43.82 -15.15
CA LYS A 438 22.76 -42.71 -16.06
C LYS A 438 21.80 -41.54 -15.75
N THR A 439 22.31 -40.32 -15.80
CA THR A 439 21.49 -39.13 -15.53
C THR A 439 20.28 -39.04 -16.46
N LYS A 440 20.41 -39.48 -17.72
CA LYS A 440 19.31 -39.51 -18.70
C LYS A 440 18.21 -40.51 -18.28
N ASP A 441 18.57 -41.67 -17.76
CA ASP A 441 17.60 -42.70 -17.37
C ASP A 441 16.89 -42.29 -16.10
N LEU A 442 17.61 -41.75 -15.12
CA LEU A 442 17.03 -41.18 -13.90
C LEU A 442 16.04 -40.05 -14.24
N TYR A 443 16.41 -39.15 -15.14
CA TYR A 443 15.51 -38.07 -15.58
C TYR A 443 14.27 -38.59 -16.33
N ASN A 444 14.40 -39.64 -17.13
CA ASN A 444 13.23 -40.26 -17.78
C ASN A 444 12.26 -40.86 -16.75
N CYS A 445 12.78 -41.51 -15.71
CA CYS A 445 11.95 -42.03 -14.61
C CYS A 445 11.30 -40.89 -13.84
N PHE A 446 12.03 -39.81 -13.57
CA PHE A 446 11.43 -38.59 -12.98
C PHE A 446 10.28 -38.05 -13.81
N LYS A 447 10.41 -37.97 -15.14
CA LYS A 447 9.31 -37.48 -16.01
C LYS A 447 8.08 -38.38 -15.95
N LEU A 448 8.26 -39.69 -15.91
CA LEU A 448 7.16 -40.64 -15.81
C LEU A 448 6.45 -40.53 -14.46
N TRP A 449 7.23 -40.48 -13.38
CA TRP A 449 6.68 -40.25 -12.04
C TRP A 449 5.98 -38.90 -11.91
N ALA A 450 6.61 -37.81 -12.35
CA ALA A 450 5.96 -36.49 -12.29
C ALA A 450 4.65 -36.47 -13.09
N LYS A 451 4.61 -37.13 -14.23
CA LYS A 451 3.37 -37.25 -15.02
C LYS A 451 2.29 -38.07 -14.31
N SER A 452 2.64 -39.15 -13.62
CA SER A 452 1.67 -39.98 -12.87
C SER A 452 1.10 -39.25 -11.67
N GLU A 453 1.91 -38.43 -11.01
CA GLU A 453 1.49 -37.61 -9.86
C GLU A 453 0.82 -36.28 -10.27
N GLY A 454 0.69 -35.98 -11.57
CA GLY A 454 0.20 -34.68 -12.03
C GLY A 454 1.14 -33.52 -11.70
N ALA A 455 2.39 -33.83 -11.33
CA ALA A 455 3.39 -32.85 -10.94
C ALA A 455 4.04 -32.16 -12.14
N PHE A 456 4.67 -31.02 -11.88
CA PHE A 456 5.39 -30.28 -12.90
C PHE A 456 6.66 -31.00 -13.35
N ILE A 457 6.86 -31.14 -14.66
CA ILE A 457 8.06 -31.76 -15.23
C ILE A 457 9.16 -30.69 -15.37
N LEU A 458 10.19 -30.76 -14.52
CA LEU A 458 11.38 -29.93 -14.64
C LEU A 458 12.10 -30.22 -15.96
N SER A 459 12.76 -29.23 -16.54
CA SER A 459 13.70 -29.48 -17.65
C SER A 459 14.89 -30.35 -17.16
N ALA A 460 15.54 -31.12 -18.05
CA ALA A 460 16.68 -31.93 -17.68
C ALA A 460 17.81 -31.13 -17.00
N ARG A 461 18.03 -29.87 -17.43
CA ARG A 461 19.00 -28.96 -16.83
C ARG A 461 18.63 -28.62 -15.38
N LYS A 462 17.36 -28.27 -15.15
CA LYS A 462 16.87 -27.94 -13.80
C LYS A 462 16.85 -29.17 -12.91
N PHE A 463 16.40 -30.32 -13.41
CA PHE A 463 16.43 -31.58 -12.67
C PHE A 463 17.86 -31.92 -12.19
N ASN A 464 18.84 -31.86 -13.07
CA ASN A 464 20.24 -32.14 -12.69
C ASN A 464 20.79 -31.09 -11.68
N ALA A 465 20.43 -29.84 -11.80
CA ALA A 465 20.84 -28.82 -10.84
C ALA A 465 20.20 -29.04 -9.46
N GLU A 466 18.93 -29.48 -9.40
CA GLU A 466 18.27 -29.84 -8.14
C GLU A 466 18.85 -31.12 -7.54
N MET A 467 19.20 -32.14 -8.36
CA MET A 467 19.91 -33.34 -7.89
C MET A 467 21.20 -32.99 -7.15
N GLU A 468 21.96 -32.01 -7.61
CA GLU A 468 23.24 -31.60 -6.98
C GLU A 468 23.01 -30.93 -5.60
N ARG A 469 21.81 -30.56 -5.27
CA ARG A 469 21.42 -30.04 -3.93
C ARG A 469 21.13 -31.16 -2.92
N HIS A 470 21.06 -32.41 -3.40
CA HIS A 470 20.81 -33.60 -2.59
C HIS A 470 22.02 -34.58 -2.64
N PRO A 471 23.23 -34.14 -2.25
CA PRO A 471 24.42 -34.96 -2.30
C PRO A 471 24.33 -36.21 -1.41
N GLU A 472 23.42 -36.18 -0.42
CA GLU A 472 23.17 -37.32 0.46
C GLU A 472 22.59 -38.55 -0.26
N TRP A 473 22.07 -38.39 -1.48
CA TRP A 473 21.42 -39.44 -2.25
C TRP A 473 22.38 -40.21 -3.19
N PHE A 474 23.60 -39.72 -3.45
CA PHE A 474 24.57 -40.35 -4.33
C PHE A 474 25.98 -40.08 -3.84
N ASP A 475 26.92 -40.97 -4.19
CA ASP A 475 28.31 -40.83 -3.74
C ASP A 475 29.09 -39.83 -4.60
N ARG A 476 28.90 -39.88 -5.91
CA ARG A 476 29.56 -39.01 -6.88
C ARG A 476 28.80 -38.93 -8.21
N LYS A 477 29.03 -37.85 -8.92
CA LYS A 477 28.65 -37.72 -10.34
C LYS A 477 29.91 -37.72 -11.18
N SER A 478 29.96 -38.58 -12.20
CA SER A 478 31.11 -38.66 -13.12
C SER A 478 30.65 -38.84 -14.55
N THR A 479 31.56 -38.63 -15.51
CA THR A 479 31.30 -38.90 -16.92
C THR A 479 32.06 -40.16 -17.30
N SER A 480 31.37 -41.16 -17.83
CA SER A 480 31.97 -42.39 -18.34
C SER A 480 31.34 -42.71 -19.69
N SER A 481 32.19 -43.07 -20.68
CA SER A 481 31.75 -43.40 -22.04
C SER A 481 30.81 -42.37 -22.69
N GLY A 482 31.05 -41.04 -22.40
CA GLY A 482 30.22 -39.95 -22.93
C GLY A 482 28.90 -39.74 -22.19
N PHE A 483 28.62 -40.46 -21.12
CA PHE A 483 27.39 -40.32 -20.31
C PHE A 483 27.71 -39.85 -18.90
N ALA A 484 26.91 -38.90 -18.38
CA ALA A 484 26.93 -38.54 -16.97
C ALA A 484 26.21 -39.60 -16.15
N ILE A 485 26.81 -40.03 -15.03
CA ILE A 485 26.33 -41.13 -14.18
C ILE A 485 26.35 -40.68 -12.72
N TYR A 486 25.29 -40.99 -11.98
CA TYR A 486 25.23 -40.93 -10.52
C TYR A 486 25.61 -42.30 -9.95
N TRP A 487 26.59 -42.33 -9.06
CA TRP A 487 27.05 -43.51 -8.34
C TRP A 487 26.46 -43.55 -6.93
N GLY A 488 26.18 -44.73 -6.42
CA GLY A 488 25.58 -44.91 -5.11
C GLY A 488 24.05 -44.79 -5.10
N LEU A 489 23.39 -44.76 -6.28
CA LEU A 489 21.96 -44.56 -6.43
C LEU A 489 21.35 -45.58 -7.39
N LYS A 490 20.22 -46.18 -7.03
CA LYS A 490 19.39 -46.99 -7.92
C LYS A 490 17.88 -46.68 -7.74
N LEU A 491 17.10 -47.05 -8.74
CA LEU A 491 15.64 -47.03 -8.63
C LEU A 491 15.17 -48.19 -7.75
N LYS A 492 14.13 -48.00 -6.97
CA LYS A 492 13.41 -49.05 -6.26
C LYS A 492 12.76 -49.97 -7.28
N GLU A 493 12.82 -51.28 -7.04
CA GLU A 493 12.03 -52.21 -7.80
C GLU A 493 10.55 -51.95 -7.59
N VAL A 494 9.83 -51.75 -8.67
CA VAL A 494 8.36 -51.59 -8.59
C VAL A 494 7.82 -53.02 -8.42
N LEU A 495 7.29 -53.31 -7.23
CA LEU A 495 6.52 -54.51 -6.97
C LEU A 495 5.23 -54.49 -7.76
#